data_f312fa4d2661e53df5082dcc92a3a4d4
#
_entry.id   f312fa4d2661e53df5082dcc92a3a4d4
#
_cell.length_a   1.000
_cell.length_b   1.000
_cell.length_c   1.000
_cell.angle_alpha   90.00
_cell.angle_beta   90.00
_cell.angle_gamma   90.00
#
_symmetry.space_group_name_H-M   'P 1'
#
loop_
_entity.id
_entity.type
_entity.pdbx_description
1 polymer ?
#
loop_
_entity_poly.entity_id
_entity_poly.type
_entity_poly.pdbx_seq_one_letter_code
_entity_poly.pdbx_strand_id
1 'polypeptide(L)'
;FPKPVLGKIDSMVNKKSKYRHVKIGSKTYYFYRLEWVDITGDAGHASVEEFDKFECSKMITHAYIYKKTSKFVWTFASYEEKDVSFSDRNIFPVGCIVKMERILL
;
A
#
# COMPACT_ATOMS: atom_id res chain seq x y z
N PHE A 1 7.52 7.66 -1.31
CA PHE A 1 6.10 7.97 -1.34
C PHE A 1 5.86 9.37 -1.84
N PRO A 2 4.89 9.56 -2.72
CA PRO A 2 4.49 10.91 -3.03
C PRO A 2 3.85 11.54 -1.79
N LYS A 3 4.29 12.73 -1.47
CA LYS A 3 3.72 13.48 -0.36
C LYS A 3 2.73 14.48 -0.91
N PRO A 4 1.66 14.79 -0.16
CA PRO A 4 0.81 15.89 -0.55
C PRO A 4 1.62 17.17 -0.56
N VAL A 5 1.44 17.96 -1.60
CA VAL A 5 2.04 19.28 -1.64
C VAL A 5 1.11 20.22 -0.87
N LEU A 6 1.55 20.59 0.31
CA LEU A 6 0.78 21.48 1.17
C LEU A 6 1.45 22.85 1.19
N GLY A 7 0.82 23.80 0.58
CA GLY A 7 1.17 25.18 0.79
C GLY A 7 0.60 25.66 2.11
N LYS A 8 1.08 26.79 2.58
CA LYS A 8 0.56 27.40 3.80
C LYS A 8 -0.94 27.68 3.67
N ILE A 9 -1.36 28.09 2.50
CA ILE A 9 -2.77 28.38 2.26
C ILE A 9 -3.62 27.14 2.42
N ASP A 10 -3.15 26.03 1.87
CA ASP A 10 -3.88 24.75 1.97
C ASP A 10 -4.04 24.33 3.41
N SER A 11 -2.99 24.44 4.20
CA SER A 11 -3.05 24.04 5.61
C SER A 11 -3.93 24.97 6.43
N MET A 12 -4.04 26.23 6.06
CA MET A 12 -4.81 27.21 6.81
C MET A 12 -6.28 27.24 6.38
N VAL A 13 -6.53 27.14 5.09
CA VAL A 13 -7.86 27.34 4.53
C VAL A 13 -8.58 26.01 4.31
N ASN A 14 -7.89 25.06 3.73
CA ASN A 14 -8.46 23.77 3.42
C ASN A 14 -7.91 22.71 4.36
N LYS A 15 -8.74 22.28 5.27
CA LYS A 15 -8.36 21.24 6.24
C LYS A 15 -8.42 19.85 5.63
N LYS A 16 -9.03 19.72 4.46
CA LYS A 16 -9.18 18.42 3.82
C LYS A 16 -8.07 18.19 2.81
N SER A 17 -7.51 16.99 2.88
CA SER A 17 -6.56 16.56 1.87
C SER A 17 -7.32 16.23 0.58
N LYS A 18 -6.69 16.50 -0.56
CA LYS A 18 -7.21 16.04 -1.86
C LYS A 18 -7.02 14.55 -2.06
N TYR A 19 -6.26 13.91 -1.21
CA TYR A 19 -6.01 12.47 -1.27
C TYR A 19 -7.03 11.71 -0.45
N ARG A 20 -7.42 10.54 -0.95
CA ARG A 20 -8.35 9.67 -0.26
C ARG A 20 -7.74 9.17 1.04
N HIS A 21 -8.49 9.26 2.12
CA HIS A 21 -8.01 8.90 3.44
C HIS A 21 -9.18 8.57 4.35
N VAL A 22 -8.85 7.99 5.49
CA VAL A 22 -9.80 7.77 6.58
C VAL A 22 -9.16 8.22 7.87
N LYS A 23 -9.98 8.79 8.75
CA LYS A 23 -9.54 9.17 10.09
C LYS A 23 -10.13 8.18 11.08
N ILE A 24 -9.28 7.48 11.80
CA ILE A 24 -9.68 6.49 12.79
C ILE A 24 -9.02 6.87 14.11
N GLY A 25 -9.86 7.16 15.11
CA GLY A 25 -9.34 7.75 16.35
C GLY A 25 -8.71 9.10 16.06
N SER A 26 -7.47 9.28 16.45
CA SER A 26 -6.74 10.54 16.23
C SER A 26 -5.81 10.50 15.04
N LYS A 27 -5.77 9.38 14.31
CA LYS A 27 -4.83 9.20 13.20
C LYS A 27 -5.53 9.19 11.85
N THR A 28 -4.84 9.71 10.84
CA THR A 28 -5.27 9.72 9.46
C THR A 28 -4.46 8.70 8.68
N TYR A 29 -5.16 7.87 7.92
CA TYR A 29 -4.56 6.84 7.09
C TYR A 29 -4.91 7.09 5.64
N TYR A 30 -3.89 7.15 4.77
CA TYR A 30 -4.09 7.43 3.35
C TYR A 30 -4.25 6.15 2.55
N PHE A 31 -5.08 6.24 1.52
CA PHE A 31 -5.38 5.14 0.64
C PHE A 31 -4.42 5.13 -0.54
N TYR A 32 -3.82 3.96 -0.81
CA TYR A 32 -2.78 3.81 -1.82
C TYR A 32 -3.12 2.73 -2.82
N ARG A 33 -2.60 2.91 -4.00
CA ARG A 33 -2.46 1.85 -4.98
C ARG A 33 -1.02 1.36 -4.90
N LEU A 34 -0.86 0.08 -4.59
CA LEU A 34 0.46 -0.54 -4.49
C LEU A 34 0.64 -1.50 -5.64
N GLU A 35 1.71 -1.33 -6.41
CA GLU A 35 2.17 -2.33 -7.35
C GLU A 35 3.27 -3.11 -6.68
N TRP A 36 3.14 -4.42 -6.65
CA TRP A 36 4.12 -5.27 -5.99
C TRP A 36 4.29 -6.58 -6.72
N VAL A 37 5.35 -7.32 -6.42
CA VAL A 37 5.62 -8.60 -7.04
C VAL A 37 5.51 -9.70 -6.00
N ASP A 38 4.81 -10.75 -6.38
CA ASP A 38 4.64 -11.93 -5.55
C ASP A 38 5.56 -13.02 -6.04
N ILE A 39 5.97 -13.89 -5.14
CA ILE A 39 6.79 -15.03 -5.51
C ILE A 39 5.99 -15.96 -6.39
N THR A 40 6.70 -16.64 -7.28
CA THR A 40 6.11 -17.70 -8.11
C THR A 40 6.83 -18.99 -7.78
N GLY A 41 6.09 -20.03 -7.50
CA GLY A 41 6.66 -21.33 -7.20
C GLY A 41 6.02 -22.40 -8.07
N ASP A 42 6.80 -23.41 -8.45
CA ASP A 42 6.34 -24.55 -9.21
C ASP A 42 7.22 -25.73 -8.82
N ALA A 43 6.59 -26.81 -8.36
CA ALA A 43 7.30 -28.03 -7.94
C ALA A 43 7.61 -28.95 -9.11
N GLY A 44 7.16 -28.64 -10.32
CA GLY A 44 7.39 -29.45 -11.52
C GLY A 44 8.79 -29.30 -12.07
N HIS A 45 9.03 -30.01 -13.13
CA HIS A 45 10.31 -29.96 -13.84
C HIS A 45 10.24 -28.92 -14.97
N ALA A 46 11.35 -28.25 -15.19
CA ALA A 46 11.45 -27.28 -16.27
C ALA A 46 12.80 -27.41 -16.96
N SER A 47 12.83 -27.14 -18.25
CA SER A 47 14.06 -26.98 -19.00
C SER A 47 14.72 -25.66 -18.59
N VAL A 48 15.98 -25.47 -18.99
CA VAL A 48 16.68 -24.20 -18.75
C VAL A 48 15.89 -23.05 -19.40
N GLU A 49 15.42 -23.26 -20.62
CA GLU A 49 14.66 -22.24 -21.36
C GLU A 49 13.36 -21.87 -20.64
N GLU A 50 12.65 -22.86 -20.15
CA GLU A 50 11.41 -22.62 -19.39
C GLU A 50 11.70 -21.91 -18.08
N PHE A 51 12.75 -22.34 -17.39
CA PHE A 51 13.11 -21.75 -16.10
C PHE A 51 13.55 -20.28 -16.25
N ASP A 52 14.29 -19.98 -17.31
CA ASP A 52 14.74 -18.61 -17.57
C ASP A 52 13.56 -17.64 -17.80
N LYS A 53 12.41 -18.15 -18.21
CA LYS A 53 11.20 -17.35 -18.42
C LYS A 53 10.33 -17.25 -17.17
N PHE A 54 10.73 -17.90 -16.12
CA PHE A 54 9.96 -17.92 -14.87
C PHE A 54 10.05 -16.55 -14.21
N GLU A 55 8.90 -15.97 -13.91
CA GLU A 55 8.83 -14.59 -13.39
C GLU A 55 7.93 -14.51 -12.17
N CYS A 56 8.18 -13.50 -11.34
CA CYS A 56 7.27 -13.16 -10.26
C CYS A 56 5.98 -12.59 -10.82
N SER A 57 4.90 -12.79 -10.12
CA SER A 57 3.59 -12.24 -10.49
C SER A 57 3.50 -10.78 -10.10
N LYS A 58 3.00 -9.96 -11.01
CA LYS A 58 2.72 -8.55 -10.74
C LYS A 58 1.34 -8.44 -10.12
N MET A 59 1.27 -7.78 -8.98
CA MET A 59 0.04 -7.65 -8.21
C MET A 59 -0.28 -6.19 -7.96
N ILE A 60 -1.56 -5.89 -7.85
CA ILE A 60 -2.04 -4.57 -7.49
C ILE A 60 -2.91 -4.71 -6.26
N THR A 61 -2.63 -3.90 -5.26
CA THR A 61 -3.42 -3.84 -4.04
C THR A 61 -3.85 -2.40 -3.80
N HIS A 62 -5.10 -2.21 -3.46
CA HIS A 62 -5.61 -0.94 -2.99
C HIS A 62 -5.91 -1.06 -1.50
N ALA A 63 -5.24 -0.27 -0.70
CA ALA A 63 -5.38 -0.37 0.75
C ALA A 63 -4.92 0.90 1.44
N TYR A 64 -5.31 1.04 2.69
CA TYR A 64 -4.80 2.10 3.55
C TYR A 64 -3.47 1.70 4.11
N ILE A 65 -2.56 2.65 4.23
CA ILE A 65 -1.25 2.42 4.82
C ILE A 65 -1.36 2.66 6.33
N TYR A 66 -1.10 1.61 7.09
CA TYR A 66 -1.08 1.70 8.55
C TYR A 66 0.22 2.32 9.05
N LYS A 67 1.34 1.83 8.58
CA LYS A 67 2.66 2.40 8.84
C LYS A 67 3.68 1.87 7.84
N LYS A 68 4.80 2.54 7.79
CA LYS A 68 5.92 2.18 6.93
C LYS A 68 7.23 2.34 7.69
N THR A 69 8.10 1.38 7.52
CA THR A 69 9.49 1.48 7.97
C THR A 69 10.41 1.35 6.75
N SER A 70 11.71 1.36 6.97
CA SER A 70 12.66 1.12 5.88
C SER A 70 12.57 -0.30 5.31
N LYS A 71 11.98 -1.22 6.05
CA LYS A 71 11.91 -2.64 5.65
C LYS A 71 10.52 -3.11 5.26
N PHE A 72 9.48 -2.55 5.84
CA PHE A 72 8.13 -3.07 5.68
C PHE A 72 7.10 -1.98 5.50
N VAL A 73 6.00 -2.35 4.86
CA VAL A 73 4.79 -1.53 4.76
C VAL A 73 3.62 -2.36 5.27
N TRP A 74 2.89 -1.84 6.25
CA TRP A 74 1.69 -2.48 6.81
C TRP A 74 0.46 -1.82 6.21
N THR A 75 -0.49 -2.64 5.77
CA THR A 75 -1.73 -2.17 5.16
C THR A 75 -2.95 -2.79 5.81
N PHE A 76 -4.08 -2.14 5.64
CA PHE A 76 -5.38 -2.71 6.00
C PHE A 76 -6.44 -2.23 4.99
N ALA A 77 -7.49 -2.98 4.83
CA ALA A 77 -8.58 -2.62 3.93
C ALA A 77 -9.91 -2.42 4.66
N SER A 78 -10.07 -3.03 5.82
CA SER A 78 -11.28 -2.93 6.62
C SER A 78 -10.95 -2.53 8.05
N TYR A 79 -11.87 -1.88 8.71
CA TYR A 79 -11.66 -1.42 10.08
C TYR A 79 -12.99 -1.26 10.80
N GLU A 80 -12.93 -1.29 12.12
CA GLU A 80 -14.07 -0.99 12.98
C GLU A 80 -13.80 0.32 13.72
N GLU A 81 -14.72 1.25 13.62
CA GLU A 81 -14.53 2.58 14.21
C GLU A 81 -14.77 2.59 15.72
N LYS A 82 -15.78 1.88 16.17
CA LYS A 82 -16.22 1.92 17.56
C LYS A 82 -15.14 1.42 18.52
N ASP A 83 -14.63 0.23 18.26
CA ASP A 83 -13.59 -0.40 19.07
C ASP A 83 -12.32 -0.50 18.24
N VAL A 84 -11.81 0.57 17.79
CA VAL A 84 -10.70 0.70 16.84
C VAL A 84 -9.93 -0.59 16.62
N SER A 85 -10.21 -1.24 15.51
CA SER A 85 -9.53 -2.47 15.10
C SER A 85 -9.43 -2.52 13.59
N PHE A 86 -8.48 -3.31 13.11
CA PHE A 86 -8.14 -3.36 11.69
C PHE A 86 -8.19 -4.79 11.20
N SER A 87 -8.65 -4.98 9.97
CA SER A 87 -8.71 -6.29 9.34
C SER A 87 -8.32 -6.21 7.87
N ASP A 88 -8.29 -7.35 7.20
CA ASP A 88 -7.79 -7.45 5.83
C ASP A 88 -6.41 -6.82 5.75
N ARG A 89 -5.55 -7.29 6.63
CA ARG A 89 -4.22 -6.73 6.83
C ARG A 89 -3.17 -7.46 6.02
N ASN A 90 -2.23 -6.70 5.54
CA ASN A 90 -1.05 -7.26 4.89
C ASN A 90 0.20 -6.53 5.37
N ILE A 91 1.31 -7.22 5.35
CA ILE A 91 2.61 -6.62 5.56
C ILE A 91 3.48 -6.99 4.36
N PHE A 92 4.06 -5.99 3.74
CA PHE A 92 4.88 -6.17 2.55
C PHE A 92 6.33 -5.85 2.87
N PRO A 93 7.27 -6.73 2.52
CA PRO A 93 8.67 -6.31 2.46
C PRO A 93 8.80 -5.20 1.43
N VAL A 94 9.53 -4.15 1.76
CA VAL A 94 9.71 -3.02 0.84
C VAL A 94 10.32 -3.48 -0.49
N GLY A 95 11.18 -4.49 -0.46
CA GLY A 95 11.80 -5.04 -1.67
C GLY A 95 10.80 -5.64 -2.67
N CYS A 96 9.60 -5.98 -2.24
CA CYS A 96 8.57 -6.51 -3.13
C CYS A 96 7.71 -5.41 -3.76
N ILE A 97 7.80 -4.19 -3.28
CA ILE A 97 6.98 -3.08 -3.75
C ILE A 97 7.68 -2.38 -4.90
N VAL A 98 7.00 -2.31 -6.03
CA VAL A 98 7.50 -1.63 -7.23
C VAL A 98 7.13 -0.16 -7.19
N LYS A 99 5.90 0.14 -6.79
CA LYS A 99 5.39 1.51 -6.83
C LYS A 99 4.26 1.68 -5.82
N MET A 100 4.20 2.85 -5.21
CA MET A 100 3.11 3.23 -4.32
C MET A 100 2.63 4.62 -4.69
N GLU A 101 1.32 4.77 -4.83
CA GLU A 101 0.71 6.04 -5.19
C GLU A 101 -0.49 6.32 -4.31
N ARG A 102 -0.57 7.54 -3.79
CA ARG A 102 -1.78 7.99 -3.12
C ARG A 102 -2.88 8.18 -4.15
N ILE A 103 -4.09 7.86 -3.77
CA ILE A 103 -5.24 7.98 -4.64
C ILE A 103 -5.98 9.29 -4.33
N LEU A 104 -6.32 10.01 -5.37
CA LEU A 104 -7.10 11.24 -5.25
C LEU A 104 -8.55 10.93 -4.87
N LEU A 105 -9.17 11.88 -4.21
CA LEU A 105 -10.58 11.81 -3.89
C LEU A 105 -11.46 11.71 -5.14
#